data_584afe2d5eb42b8473313a6545f7031f
#
_entry.id   584afe2d5eb42b8473313a6545f7031f
#
_cell.length_a   1.000
_cell.length_b   1.000
_cell.length_c   1.000
_cell.angle_alpha   90.00
_cell.angle_beta   90.00
_cell.angle_gamma   90.00
#
_symmetry.space_group_name_H-M   'P 1'
#
loop_
_entity.id
_entity.type
_entity.pdbx_description
1 polymer ?
#
loop_
_entity_poly.entity_id
_entity_poly.type
_entity_poly.pdbx_seq_one_letter_code
_entity_poly.pdbx_strand_id
1 'polypeptide(L)'
;MTARHAEIVGAGLAGLTTAAVLAGRGWSVRVHERGEELREIGAGIYMWENALRALTAIGAFDLIATAGENVADTQLLDHRHRLLQRQWLRGARLYTVLRSDLHQALRTVAVAAGVQIETGSEVVAARPGGMIELRDGSMLSADLVVGADGVGSRVRESLGLTRSVVDLKDGCGRHLIERTADDPVGTTFEEWNGGRRLGVVPCAAGWTYIFLCCPENDQAGIRQDPFEPAAWLETFPHYASQLRRIPRDGPGRWARFFDVTARSWCAGRVALIGDAAHAMSPNLGQAACVAMANAVALGEVLDGRAVEDALPRWERSERPITDRVQRYSRIYGWVGTHWPPSLLDVRSSMVSALARSKRLQRRINCGAEYFPVLAQ
;
A
#
# COMPACT_ATOMS: atom_id res chain seq x y z
N MET A 1 -5.28 14.83 33.91
CA MET A 1 -6.16 14.76 32.75
C MET A 1 -6.27 13.31 32.36
N THR A 2 -7.48 12.76 32.15
CA THR A 2 -7.66 11.42 31.62
C THR A 2 -7.08 11.37 30.19
N ALA A 3 -6.36 10.28 29.85
CA ALA A 3 -5.84 10.10 28.49
C ALA A 3 -7.01 10.08 27.49
N ARG A 4 -6.86 10.77 26.34
CA ARG A 4 -7.83 10.67 25.25
C ARG A 4 -7.86 9.24 24.73
N HIS A 5 -9.03 8.79 24.29
CA HIS A 5 -9.25 7.42 23.81
C HIS A 5 -9.55 7.39 22.31
N ALA A 6 -8.96 6.41 21.61
CA ALA A 6 -9.20 6.18 20.20
C ALA A 6 -9.61 4.73 19.92
N GLU A 7 -10.67 4.55 19.13
CA GLU A 7 -11.08 3.27 18.55
C GLU A 7 -10.65 3.22 17.07
N ILE A 8 -9.87 2.22 16.69
CA ILE A 8 -9.35 2.04 15.33
C ILE A 8 -9.99 0.80 14.72
N VAL A 9 -10.55 0.93 13.53
CA VAL A 9 -11.23 -0.14 12.82
C VAL A 9 -10.34 -0.69 11.71
N GLY A 10 -9.84 -1.91 11.88
CA GLY A 10 -8.94 -2.62 10.99
C GLY A 10 -7.48 -2.63 11.47
N ALA A 11 -6.92 -3.84 11.63
CA ALA A 11 -5.54 -4.10 12.03
C ALA A 11 -4.58 -4.27 10.85
N GLY A 12 -4.85 -3.65 9.70
CA GLY A 12 -3.94 -3.58 8.56
C GLY A 12 -2.80 -2.57 8.79
N LEU A 13 -1.92 -2.40 7.78
CA LEU A 13 -0.75 -1.53 7.90
C LEU A 13 -1.08 -0.10 8.33
N ALA A 14 -2.13 0.51 7.74
CA ALA A 14 -2.56 1.86 8.09
C ALA A 14 -3.10 1.95 9.52
N GLY A 15 -3.93 0.98 9.95
CA GLY A 15 -4.51 0.94 11.29
C GLY A 15 -3.46 0.75 12.37
N LEU A 16 -2.57 -0.22 12.23
CA LEU A 16 -1.48 -0.47 13.19
C LEU A 16 -0.49 0.70 13.25
N THR A 17 -0.15 1.32 12.11
CA THR A 17 0.69 2.53 12.13
C THR A 17 0.01 3.66 12.90
N THR A 18 -1.28 3.90 12.65
CA THR A 18 -2.06 4.93 13.36
C THR A 18 -2.14 4.63 14.85
N ALA A 19 -2.34 3.36 15.21
CA ALA A 19 -2.38 2.92 16.60
C ALA A 19 -1.07 3.22 17.33
N ALA A 20 0.07 2.83 16.73
CA ALA A 20 1.39 3.09 17.29
C ALA A 20 1.67 4.59 17.43
N VAL A 21 1.31 5.39 16.42
CA VAL A 21 1.46 6.86 16.43
C VAL A 21 0.67 7.50 17.56
N LEU A 22 -0.60 7.14 17.73
CA LEU A 22 -1.46 7.72 18.75
C LEU A 22 -1.05 7.26 20.16
N ALA A 23 -0.77 5.97 20.35
CA ALA A 23 -0.31 5.45 21.64
C ALA A 23 1.01 6.09 22.07
N GLY A 24 1.98 6.27 21.15
CA GLY A 24 3.22 7.00 21.41
C GLY A 24 3.04 8.47 21.79
N ARG A 25 1.83 9.04 21.55
CA ARG A 25 1.42 10.40 21.96
C ARG A 25 0.51 10.41 23.19
N GLY A 26 0.45 9.30 23.93
CA GLY A 26 -0.28 9.20 25.19
C GLY A 26 -1.80 9.01 25.05
N TRP A 27 -2.29 8.57 23.88
CA TRP A 27 -3.67 8.12 23.74
C TRP A 27 -3.82 6.69 24.25
N SER A 28 -4.95 6.40 24.89
CA SER A 28 -5.43 5.03 25.02
C SER A 28 -5.97 4.56 23.67
N VAL A 29 -5.52 3.42 23.16
CA VAL A 29 -5.87 2.97 21.81
C VAL A 29 -6.35 1.53 21.84
N ARG A 30 -7.51 1.29 21.21
CA ARG A 30 -8.01 -0.05 20.88
C ARG A 30 -8.16 -0.20 19.37
N VAL A 31 -7.76 -1.36 18.87
CA VAL A 31 -7.89 -1.75 17.46
C VAL A 31 -8.87 -2.91 17.36
N HIS A 32 -9.85 -2.79 16.47
CA HIS A 32 -10.83 -3.84 16.16
C HIS A 32 -10.47 -4.51 14.84
N GLU A 33 -10.25 -5.81 14.85
CA GLU A 33 -10.04 -6.62 13.66
C GLU A 33 -11.15 -7.68 13.55
N ARG A 34 -11.80 -7.72 12.39
CA ARG A 34 -12.91 -8.67 12.14
C ARG A 34 -12.44 -10.14 12.04
N GLY A 35 -11.19 -10.37 11.63
CA GLY A 35 -10.60 -11.69 11.55
C GLY A 35 -10.33 -12.27 12.94
N GLU A 36 -10.52 -13.58 13.12
CA GLU A 36 -10.17 -14.30 14.36
C GLU A 36 -8.66 -14.22 14.65
N GLU A 37 -7.86 -14.05 13.61
CA GLU A 37 -6.42 -13.91 13.67
C GLU A 37 -5.94 -12.74 12.84
N LEU A 38 -4.84 -12.12 13.28
CA LEU A 38 -4.15 -11.12 12.48
C LEU A 38 -3.40 -11.82 11.35
N ARG A 39 -3.95 -11.73 10.14
CA ARG A 39 -3.35 -12.29 8.94
C ARG A 39 -3.04 -11.19 7.96
N GLU A 40 -1.81 -11.16 7.47
CA GLU A 40 -1.46 -10.29 6.36
C GLU A 40 -1.26 -11.15 5.11
N ILE A 41 -2.07 -10.87 4.09
CA ILE A 41 -2.02 -11.59 2.81
C ILE A 41 -1.18 -10.76 1.85
N GLY A 42 -0.17 -11.39 1.26
CA GLY A 42 0.67 -10.75 0.25
C GLY A 42 2.10 -11.26 0.32
N ALA A 43 2.87 -10.90 -0.68
CA ALA A 43 4.27 -11.31 -0.78
C ALA A 43 5.19 -10.14 -0.35
N GLY A 44 5.85 -9.49 -1.31
CA GLY A 44 6.70 -8.35 -1.05
C GLY A 44 5.94 -7.02 -1.06
N ILE A 45 6.51 -6.02 -0.44
CA ILE A 45 6.03 -4.64 -0.46
C ILE A 45 7.19 -3.65 -0.53
N TYR A 46 6.99 -2.54 -1.26
CA TYR A 46 7.92 -1.43 -1.36
C TYR A 46 7.74 -0.46 -0.20
N MET A 47 8.84 -0.10 0.49
CA MET A 47 8.90 0.91 1.53
C MET A 47 9.77 2.06 1.05
N TRP A 48 9.15 3.10 0.53
CA TRP A 48 9.80 4.33 0.10
C TRP A 48 10.23 5.20 1.28
N GLU A 49 11.03 6.22 1.03
CA GLU A 49 11.62 7.10 2.06
C GLU A 49 10.58 7.65 3.06
N ASN A 50 9.38 8.04 2.58
CA ASN A 50 8.30 8.51 3.45
C ASN A 50 7.82 7.45 4.46
N ALA A 51 7.66 6.20 4.02
CA ALA A 51 7.30 5.10 4.91
C ALA A 51 8.44 4.75 5.87
N LEU A 52 9.70 4.77 5.41
CA LEU A 52 10.85 4.53 6.27
C LEU A 52 10.94 5.57 7.39
N ARG A 53 10.66 6.84 7.09
CA ARG A 53 10.56 7.90 8.11
C ARG A 53 9.39 7.68 9.06
N ALA A 54 8.23 7.26 8.57
CA ALA A 54 7.09 6.93 9.43
C ALA A 54 7.43 5.76 10.37
N LEU A 55 8.07 4.70 9.86
CA LEU A 55 8.53 3.57 10.66
C LEU A 55 9.59 3.98 11.70
N THR A 56 10.50 4.91 11.34
CA THR A 56 11.45 5.48 12.29
C THR A 56 10.75 6.25 13.40
N ALA A 57 9.73 7.06 13.04
CA ALA A 57 9.00 7.87 14.02
C ALA A 57 8.25 7.03 15.08
N ILE A 58 7.89 5.79 14.76
CA ILE A 58 7.23 4.86 15.69
C ILE A 58 8.17 3.78 16.24
N GLY A 59 9.46 3.82 15.92
CA GLY A 59 10.45 2.83 16.39
C GLY A 59 10.38 1.46 15.70
N ALA A 60 9.74 1.35 14.52
CA ALA A 60 9.60 0.10 13.78
C ALA A 60 10.67 -0.09 12.69
N PHE A 61 11.46 0.92 12.34
CA PHE A 61 12.39 0.86 11.22
C PHE A 61 13.44 -0.24 11.39
N ASP A 62 14.09 -0.33 12.54
CA ASP A 62 15.17 -1.29 12.77
C ASP A 62 14.69 -2.76 12.71
N LEU A 63 13.41 -2.99 13.06
CA LEU A 63 12.81 -4.32 12.98
C LEU A 63 12.67 -4.82 11.53
N ILE A 64 12.55 -3.92 10.56
CA ILE A 64 12.42 -4.27 9.14
C ILE A 64 13.71 -4.08 8.34
N ALA A 65 14.61 -3.21 8.78
CA ALA A 65 15.82 -2.85 8.04
C ALA A 65 16.79 -4.03 7.92
N THR A 66 16.87 -4.88 8.95
CA THR A 66 17.73 -6.07 8.98
C THR A 66 17.17 -7.22 8.14
N ALA A 67 15.86 -7.29 7.97
CA ALA A 67 15.18 -8.33 7.19
C ALA A 67 14.95 -7.89 5.73
N GLY A 68 14.94 -6.59 5.45
CA GLY A 68 14.62 -6.02 4.14
C GLY A 68 15.80 -5.96 3.19
N GLU A 69 15.50 -5.83 1.91
CA GLU A 69 16.49 -5.59 0.85
C GLU A 69 16.53 -4.10 0.50
N ASN A 70 17.71 -3.50 0.55
CA ASN A 70 17.91 -2.12 0.11
C ASN A 70 18.07 -2.09 -1.42
N VAL A 71 17.17 -1.42 -2.11
CA VAL A 71 17.15 -1.31 -3.56
C VAL A 71 17.94 -0.08 -4.01
N ALA A 72 18.93 -0.29 -4.88
CA ALA A 72 19.77 0.76 -5.42
C ALA A 72 19.18 1.42 -6.68
N ASP A 73 18.47 0.66 -7.49
CA ASP A 73 17.79 1.16 -8.69
C ASP A 73 16.59 0.32 -9.13
N THR A 74 15.72 0.95 -9.92
CA THR A 74 14.57 0.30 -10.54
C THR A 74 14.67 0.41 -12.05
N GLN A 75 14.30 -0.64 -12.77
CA GLN A 75 14.36 -0.69 -14.23
C GLN A 75 13.01 -1.10 -14.80
N LEU A 76 12.58 -0.38 -15.83
CA LEU A 76 11.41 -0.68 -16.63
C LEU A 76 11.83 -1.06 -18.04
N LEU A 77 11.36 -2.23 -18.49
CA LEU A 77 11.64 -2.76 -19.84
C LEU A 77 10.35 -2.85 -20.66
N ASP A 78 10.50 -2.87 -21.97
CA ASP A 78 9.39 -3.03 -22.92
C ASP A 78 9.25 -4.46 -23.45
N HIS A 79 8.24 -4.67 -24.31
CA HIS A 79 7.91 -5.94 -24.98
C HIS A 79 9.02 -6.54 -25.84
N ARG A 80 10.11 -5.82 -26.08
CA ARG A 80 11.33 -6.31 -26.77
C ARG A 80 12.51 -6.40 -25.81
N HIS A 81 12.26 -6.40 -24.51
CA HIS A 81 13.29 -6.41 -23.46
C HIS A 81 14.26 -5.23 -23.53
N ARG A 82 13.82 -4.07 -24.08
CA ARG A 82 14.62 -2.85 -24.16
C ARG A 82 14.36 -1.99 -22.92
N LEU A 83 15.43 -1.43 -22.37
CA LEU A 83 15.34 -0.54 -21.21
C LEU A 83 14.64 0.78 -21.61
N LEU A 84 13.48 1.06 -20.98
CA LEU A 84 12.73 2.30 -21.14
C LEU A 84 13.12 3.34 -20.10
N GLN A 85 13.33 2.90 -18.87
CA GLN A 85 13.66 3.76 -17.74
C GLN A 85 14.58 3.03 -16.76
N ARG A 86 15.58 3.73 -16.26
CA ARG A 86 16.34 3.35 -15.07
C ARG A 86 16.32 4.49 -14.10
N GLN A 87 15.88 4.23 -12.87
CA GLN A 87 15.87 5.21 -11.79
C GLN A 87 16.87 4.79 -10.72
N TRP A 88 17.96 5.55 -10.61
CA TRP A 88 18.91 5.43 -9.53
C TRP A 88 18.35 6.11 -8.28
N LEU A 89 18.34 5.40 -7.16
CA LEU A 89 17.83 5.89 -5.88
C LEU A 89 18.95 6.59 -5.09
N ARG A 90 19.39 7.74 -5.63
CA ARG A 90 20.40 8.57 -4.98
C ARG A 90 19.73 9.58 -4.05
N GLY A 91 19.93 9.42 -2.74
CA GLY A 91 19.39 10.33 -1.72
C GLY A 91 17.98 10.02 -1.24
N ALA A 92 17.28 9.06 -1.86
CA ALA A 92 16.03 8.47 -1.34
C ALA A 92 16.25 6.97 -1.15
N ARG A 93 15.78 6.41 -0.05
CA ARG A 93 15.87 4.97 0.22
C ARG A 93 14.61 4.26 -0.26
N LEU A 94 14.81 3.06 -0.77
CA LEU A 94 13.74 2.10 -1.04
C LEU A 94 14.14 0.76 -0.45
N TYR A 95 13.32 0.26 0.45
CA TYR A 95 13.44 -1.11 0.93
C TYR A 95 12.31 -1.95 0.37
N THR A 96 12.61 -3.21 0.09
CA THR A 96 11.61 -4.22 -0.21
C THR A 96 11.61 -5.25 0.92
N VAL A 97 10.46 -5.48 1.50
CA VAL A 97 10.30 -6.32 2.68
C VAL A 97 9.16 -7.31 2.46
N LEU A 98 9.14 -8.40 3.22
CA LEU A 98 7.95 -9.25 3.28
C LEU A 98 6.83 -8.46 3.98
N ARG A 99 5.64 -8.53 3.41
CA ARG A 99 4.47 -7.83 3.97
C ARG A 99 4.10 -8.36 5.36
N SER A 100 4.33 -9.66 5.59
CA SER A 100 4.19 -10.29 6.91
C SER A 100 5.13 -9.69 7.95
N ASP A 101 6.40 -9.48 7.58
CA ASP A 101 7.42 -8.95 8.51
C ASP A 101 7.12 -7.50 8.88
N LEU A 102 6.70 -6.69 7.89
CA LEU A 102 6.24 -5.33 8.12
C LEU A 102 5.03 -5.29 9.07
N HIS A 103 4.04 -6.13 8.82
CA HIS A 103 2.85 -6.22 9.69
C HIS A 103 3.22 -6.64 11.11
N GLN A 104 4.09 -7.65 11.26
CA GLN A 104 4.59 -8.09 12.56
C GLN A 104 5.37 -6.99 13.29
N ALA A 105 6.22 -6.24 12.59
CA ALA A 105 6.93 -5.11 13.17
C ALA A 105 5.98 -4.02 13.68
N LEU A 106 4.98 -3.65 12.89
CA LEU A 106 3.96 -2.68 13.29
C LEU A 106 3.14 -3.16 14.50
N ARG A 107 2.74 -4.43 14.51
CA ARG A 107 2.07 -5.05 15.66
C ARG A 107 2.94 -4.99 16.91
N THR A 108 4.22 -5.34 16.78
CA THR A 108 5.16 -5.36 17.90
C THR A 108 5.27 -3.97 18.55
N VAL A 109 5.47 -2.92 17.76
CA VAL A 109 5.59 -1.57 18.29
C VAL A 109 4.28 -1.03 18.84
N ALA A 110 3.14 -1.36 18.22
CA ALA A 110 1.82 -0.97 18.72
C ALA A 110 1.53 -1.60 20.09
N VAL A 111 1.76 -2.90 20.24
CA VAL A 111 1.56 -3.61 21.53
C VAL A 111 2.53 -3.10 22.58
N ALA A 112 3.80 -2.87 22.23
CA ALA A 112 4.77 -2.29 23.17
C ALA A 112 4.39 -0.89 23.64
N ALA A 113 3.66 -0.12 22.81
CA ALA A 113 3.10 1.19 23.19
C ALA A 113 1.79 1.11 23.98
N GLY A 114 1.29 -0.10 24.32
CA GLY A 114 0.08 -0.31 25.13
C GLY A 114 -1.22 -0.38 24.32
N VAL A 115 -1.15 -0.53 23.00
CA VAL A 115 -2.35 -0.72 22.16
C VAL A 115 -3.02 -2.06 22.46
N GLN A 116 -4.33 -2.04 22.69
CA GLN A 116 -5.17 -3.22 22.79
C GLN A 116 -5.65 -3.63 21.38
N ILE A 117 -5.50 -4.89 21.01
CA ILE A 117 -5.95 -5.42 19.72
C ILE A 117 -6.99 -6.51 19.96
N GLU A 118 -8.21 -6.26 19.51
CA GLU A 118 -9.37 -7.15 19.64
C GLU A 118 -9.61 -7.84 18.29
N THR A 119 -9.31 -9.13 18.19
CA THR A 119 -9.66 -9.97 17.02
C THR A 119 -11.06 -10.54 17.15
N GLY A 120 -11.67 -10.99 16.04
CA GLY A 120 -13.08 -11.39 16.02
C GLY A 120 -14.04 -10.23 16.28
N SER A 121 -13.54 -8.99 16.29
CA SER A 121 -14.30 -7.77 16.64
C SER A 121 -14.67 -7.00 15.36
N GLU A 122 -15.85 -7.29 14.81
CA GLU A 122 -16.30 -6.65 13.58
C GLU A 122 -17.11 -5.39 13.85
N VAL A 123 -16.57 -4.25 13.42
CA VAL A 123 -17.29 -2.97 13.40
C VAL A 123 -18.15 -2.89 12.14
N VAL A 124 -19.42 -2.61 12.31
CA VAL A 124 -20.41 -2.54 11.21
C VAL A 124 -20.80 -1.11 10.87
N ALA A 125 -20.64 -0.15 11.77
CA ALA A 125 -20.92 1.26 11.54
C ALA A 125 -20.12 2.18 12.45
N ALA A 126 -20.00 3.44 12.05
CA ALA A 126 -19.51 4.54 12.87
C ALA A 126 -20.45 5.75 12.79
N ARG A 127 -20.42 6.62 13.82
CA ARG A 127 -21.21 7.85 13.87
C ARG A 127 -20.30 9.06 14.11
N PRO A 128 -20.62 10.24 13.55
CA PRO A 128 -19.76 11.42 13.63
C PRO A 128 -19.38 11.86 15.04
N GLY A 129 -20.20 11.50 16.04
CA GLY A 129 -19.95 11.80 17.46
C GLY A 129 -18.84 10.96 18.11
N GLY A 130 -18.10 10.14 17.36
CA GLY A 130 -17.03 9.30 17.91
C GLY A 130 -17.53 7.97 18.46
N MET A 131 -18.54 7.38 17.86
CA MET A 131 -19.11 6.09 18.27
C MET A 131 -18.92 5.06 17.16
N ILE A 132 -18.67 3.80 17.54
CA ILE A 132 -18.70 2.63 16.67
C ILE A 132 -19.76 1.64 17.14
N GLU A 133 -20.32 0.88 16.20
CA GLU A 133 -21.26 -0.19 16.41
C GLU A 133 -20.61 -1.51 16.01
N LEU A 134 -20.57 -2.47 16.93
CA LEU A 134 -20.07 -3.82 16.68
C LEU A 134 -21.18 -4.71 16.11
N ARG A 135 -20.81 -5.82 15.48
CA ARG A 135 -21.75 -6.79 14.90
C ARG A 135 -22.75 -7.36 15.90
N ASP A 136 -22.39 -7.47 17.16
CA ASP A 136 -23.26 -7.95 18.25
C ASP A 136 -24.26 -6.88 18.76
N GLY A 137 -24.22 -5.67 18.18
CA GLY A 137 -25.07 -4.54 18.54
C GLY A 137 -24.52 -3.67 19.67
N SER A 138 -23.38 -4.01 20.25
CA SER A 138 -22.75 -3.17 21.26
C SER A 138 -22.22 -1.86 20.66
N MET A 139 -22.29 -0.79 21.46
CA MET A 139 -21.85 0.55 21.07
C MET A 139 -20.66 0.97 21.93
N LEU A 140 -19.59 1.41 21.29
CA LEU A 140 -18.42 1.95 21.95
C LEU A 140 -18.24 3.42 21.60
N SER A 141 -17.77 4.21 22.57
CA SER A 141 -17.58 5.66 22.42
C SER A 141 -16.11 6.02 22.62
N ALA A 142 -15.59 6.92 21.79
CA ALA A 142 -14.23 7.39 21.84
C ALA A 142 -14.12 8.89 21.56
N ASP A 143 -12.99 9.49 21.92
CA ASP A 143 -12.66 10.84 21.53
C ASP A 143 -12.34 10.93 20.02
N LEU A 144 -11.82 9.83 19.44
CA LEU A 144 -11.51 9.67 18.03
C LEU A 144 -11.85 8.25 17.55
N VAL A 145 -12.49 8.14 16.41
CA VAL A 145 -12.62 6.88 15.66
C VAL A 145 -11.77 6.97 14.39
N VAL A 146 -11.01 5.91 14.07
CA VAL A 146 -10.24 5.84 12.81
C VAL A 146 -10.67 4.62 11.99
N GLY A 147 -11.33 4.85 10.86
CA GLY A 147 -11.66 3.82 9.88
C GLY A 147 -10.45 3.48 9.01
N ALA A 148 -9.85 2.33 9.25
CA ALA A 148 -8.73 1.74 8.49
C ALA A 148 -9.11 0.36 7.93
N ASP A 149 -10.38 0.12 7.66
CA ASP A 149 -11.04 -1.14 7.34
C ASP A 149 -11.04 -1.48 5.83
N GLY A 150 -10.15 -0.85 5.07
CA GLY A 150 -9.80 -1.23 3.71
C GLY A 150 -10.80 -0.75 2.64
N VAL A 151 -10.67 -1.32 1.44
CA VAL A 151 -11.45 -0.92 0.24
C VAL A 151 -12.95 -0.96 0.48
N GLY A 152 -13.43 -2.02 1.16
CA GLY A 152 -14.85 -2.21 1.51
C GLY A 152 -15.27 -1.57 2.83
N SER A 153 -14.70 -0.43 3.20
CA SER A 153 -14.87 0.23 4.49
C SER A 153 -16.34 0.43 4.89
N ARG A 154 -16.74 -0.21 5.97
CA ARG A 154 -18.04 -0.03 6.63
C ARG A 154 -18.14 1.32 7.32
N VAL A 155 -17.02 1.79 7.88
CA VAL A 155 -16.94 3.12 8.49
C VAL A 155 -17.22 4.21 7.44
N ARG A 156 -16.58 4.15 6.27
CA ARG A 156 -16.84 5.09 5.17
C ARG A 156 -18.29 5.04 4.69
N GLU A 157 -18.82 3.83 4.54
CA GLU A 157 -20.18 3.60 4.03
C GLU A 157 -21.23 4.15 4.99
N SER A 158 -21.15 3.82 6.30
CA SER A 158 -22.11 4.26 7.33
C SER A 158 -22.17 5.77 7.50
N LEU A 159 -21.07 6.48 7.17
CA LEU A 159 -21.00 7.94 7.21
C LEU A 159 -21.41 8.62 5.88
N GLY A 160 -21.79 7.86 4.85
CA GLY A 160 -22.13 8.40 3.53
C GLY A 160 -20.95 9.09 2.81
N LEU A 161 -19.71 8.75 3.18
CA LEU A 161 -18.51 9.40 2.66
C LEU A 161 -17.99 8.80 1.35
N THR A 162 -18.61 7.77 0.83
CA THR A 162 -18.22 7.19 -0.46
C THR A 162 -18.59 8.15 -1.61
N ARG A 163 -17.58 8.61 -2.36
CA ARG A 163 -17.77 9.33 -3.62
C ARG A 163 -17.78 8.36 -4.81
N SER A 164 -16.78 7.49 -4.88
CA SER A 164 -16.70 6.45 -5.92
C SER A 164 -15.83 5.29 -5.47
N VAL A 165 -16.20 4.10 -5.96
CA VAL A 165 -15.37 2.89 -5.94
C VAL A 165 -15.29 2.42 -7.39
N VAL A 166 -14.10 2.45 -7.99
CA VAL A 166 -13.88 2.14 -9.39
C VAL A 166 -13.09 0.84 -9.48
N ASP A 167 -13.66 -0.18 -10.11
CA ASP A 167 -12.95 -1.39 -10.53
C ASP A 167 -12.10 -1.05 -11.75
N LEU A 168 -10.77 -1.20 -11.64
CA LEU A 168 -9.83 -0.81 -12.69
C LEU A 168 -9.73 -1.83 -13.82
N LYS A 169 -10.44 -2.96 -13.71
CA LYS A 169 -10.49 -4.02 -14.71
C LYS A 169 -9.13 -4.67 -14.97
N ASP A 170 -8.24 -4.57 -14.01
CA ASP A 170 -6.96 -5.26 -13.94
C ASP A 170 -6.68 -5.74 -12.51
N GLY A 171 -5.63 -6.52 -12.35
CA GLY A 171 -5.22 -7.05 -11.07
C GLY A 171 -3.85 -7.71 -11.15
N CYS A 172 -3.47 -8.36 -10.06
CA CYS A 172 -2.12 -8.90 -9.91
C CYS A 172 -2.11 -10.20 -9.10
N GLY A 173 -1.42 -11.21 -9.62
CA GLY A 173 -0.90 -12.34 -8.86
C GLY A 173 0.41 -11.98 -8.18
N ARG A 174 0.62 -12.45 -6.96
CA ARG A 174 1.81 -12.16 -6.15
C ARG A 174 2.40 -13.44 -5.59
N HIS A 175 3.69 -13.66 -5.85
CA HIS A 175 4.38 -14.88 -5.47
C HIS A 175 5.72 -14.58 -4.81
N LEU A 176 6.14 -15.48 -3.94
CA LEU A 176 7.49 -15.51 -3.39
C LEU A 176 8.18 -16.78 -3.89
N ILE A 177 9.41 -16.65 -4.32
CA ILE A 177 10.29 -17.74 -4.68
C ILE A 177 11.59 -17.61 -3.90
N GLU A 178 12.21 -18.74 -3.56
CA GLU A 178 13.55 -18.73 -2.96
C GLU A 178 14.53 -18.07 -3.93
N ARG A 179 15.39 -17.18 -3.41
CA ARG A 179 16.40 -16.50 -4.21
C ARG A 179 17.51 -17.46 -4.60
N THR A 180 17.95 -17.35 -5.83
CA THR A 180 19.12 -18.04 -6.36
C THR A 180 20.16 -17.04 -6.85
N ALA A 181 21.34 -17.52 -7.26
CA ALA A 181 22.40 -16.66 -7.80
C ALA A 181 22.01 -15.92 -9.10
N ASP A 182 21.01 -16.42 -9.82
CA ASP A 182 20.51 -15.84 -11.07
C ASP A 182 19.50 -14.70 -10.82
N ASP A 183 19.07 -14.50 -9.57
CA ASP A 183 18.10 -13.45 -9.24
C ASP A 183 18.79 -12.11 -8.99
N PRO A 184 18.12 -11.00 -9.30
CA PRO A 184 18.69 -9.67 -9.10
C PRO A 184 18.94 -9.37 -7.62
N VAL A 185 20.01 -8.62 -7.37
CA VAL A 185 20.36 -8.06 -6.06
C VAL A 185 20.40 -6.55 -6.19
N GLY A 186 19.76 -5.84 -5.27
CA GLY A 186 19.75 -4.37 -5.23
C GLY A 186 19.05 -3.68 -6.41
N THR A 187 18.51 -4.42 -7.38
CA THR A 187 17.82 -3.86 -8.56
C THR A 187 16.45 -4.53 -8.72
N THR A 188 15.41 -3.74 -8.93
CA THR A 188 14.09 -4.27 -9.29
C THR A 188 13.86 -4.13 -10.80
N PHE A 189 13.21 -5.13 -11.38
CA PHE A 189 12.83 -5.12 -12.78
C PHE A 189 11.32 -5.19 -12.93
N GLU A 190 10.79 -4.39 -13.84
CA GLU A 190 9.44 -4.53 -14.37
C GLU A 190 9.49 -4.57 -15.89
N GLU A 191 8.82 -5.53 -16.51
CA GLU A 191 8.70 -5.62 -17.96
C GLU A 191 7.24 -5.60 -18.38
N TRP A 192 6.95 -4.83 -19.45
CA TRP A 192 5.61 -4.65 -20.02
C TRP A 192 5.53 -5.28 -21.40
N ASN A 193 4.68 -6.29 -21.56
CA ASN A 193 4.44 -6.93 -22.84
C ASN A 193 2.94 -7.13 -23.09
N GLY A 194 2.40 -6.51 -24.13
CA GLY A 194 0.95 -6.46 -24.37
C GLY A 194 0.25 -5.79 -23.20
N GLY A 195 -0.76 -6.46 -22.66
CA GLY A 195 -1.47 -6.08 -21.43
C GLY A 195 -0.92 -6.71 -20.15
N ARG A 196 0.14 -7.54 -20.26
CA ARG A 196 0.79 -8.18 -19.11
C ARG A 196 1.97 -7.37 -18.61
N ARG A 197 2.18 -7.40 -17.30
CA ARG A 197 3.34 -6.81 -16.64
C ARG A 197 3.91 -7.82 -15.65
N LEU A 198 5.21 -8.00 -15.71
CA LEU A 198 5.94 -8.90 -14.82
C LEU A 198 6.97 -8.08 -14.04
N GLY A 199 7.03 -8.27 -12.73
CA GLY A 199 8.07 -7.69 -11.91
C GLY A 199 8.87 -8.74 -11.17
N VAL A 200 10.19 -8.55 -11.14
CA VAL A 200 11.14 -9.33 -10.35
C VAL A 200 11.81 -8.42 -9.35
N VAL A 201 11.58 -8.69 -8.09
CA VAL A 201 11.91 -7.79 -6.99
C VAL A 201 12.71 -8.56 -5.94
N PRO A 202 13.99 -8.23 -5.72
CA PRO A 202 14.72 -8.78 -4.57
C PRO A 202 13.98 -8.36 -3.29
N CYS A 203 13.64 -9.31 -2.41
CA CYS A 203 12.77 -9.05 -1.27
C CYS A 203 13.25 -9.86 -0.07
N ALA A 204 13.60 -9.19 1.00
CA ALA A 204 14.12 -9.80 2.21
C ALA A 204 15.34 -10.73 1.98
N ALA A 205 15.94 -11.27 3.05
CA ALA A 205 17.03 -12.21 2.93
C ALA A 205 16.53 -13.55 2.36
N GLY A 206 17.05 -13.93 1.20
CA GLY A 206 16.75 -15.22 0.58
C GLY A 206 15.46 -15.31 -0.24
N TRP A 207 14.72 -14.21 -0.45
CA TRP A 207 13.49 -14.24 -1.22
C TRP A 207 13.52 -13.31 -2.43
N THR A 208 12.85 -13.72 -3.50
CA THR A 208 12.51 -12.90 -4.66
C THR A 208 10.98 -12.81 -4.77
N TYR A 209 10.47 -11.60 -4.80
CA TYR A 209 9.05 -11.32 -5.00
C TYR A 209 8.76 -11.16 -6.48
N ILE A 210 7.79 -11.94 -6.98
CA ILE A 210 7.30 -11.86 -8.35
C ILE A 210 5.88 -11.30 -8.33
N PHE A 211 5.64 -10.26 -9.12
CA PHE A 211 4.28 -9.81 -9.38
C PHE A 211 3.93 -9.98 -10.85
N LEU A 212 2.69 -10.43 -11.10
CA LEU A 212 2.16 -10.78 -12.41
C LEU A 212 0.84 -10.04 -12.60
N CYS A 213 0.88 -8.87 -13.25
CA CYS A 213 -0.32 -8.08 -13.50
C CYS A 213 -0.88 -8.34 -14.90
N CYS A 214 -2.20 -8.44 -15.01
CA CYS A 214 -2.90 -8.58 -16.27
C CYS A 214 -4.33 -8.02 -16.19
N PRO A 215 -4.98 -7.71 -17.33
CA PRO A 215 -6.38 -7.30 -17.34
C PRO A 215 -7.30 -8.45 -16.95
N GLU A 216 -8.50 -8.16 -16.43
CA GLU A 216 -9.47 -9.18 -15.97
C GLU A 216 -9.98 -10.12 -17.06
N ASN A 217 -9.87 -9.73 -18.33
CA ASN A 217 -10.26 -10.55 -19.47
C ASN A 217 -9.14 -11.50 -19.96
N ASP A 218 -7.94 -11.43 -19.41
CA ASP A 218 -6.86 -12.37 -19.69
C ASP A 218 -7.05 -13.67 -18.89
N GLN A 219 -7.85 -14.59 -19.40
CA GLN A 219 -8.23 -15.83 -18.72
C GLN A 219 -7.04 -16.73 -18.36
N ALA A 220 -5.95 -16.68 -19.14
CA ALA A 220 -4.73 -17.42 -18.86
C ALA A 220 -3.88 -16.72 -17.78
N GLY A 221 -3.83 -15.39 -17.83
CA GLY A 221 -3.05 -14.57 -16.90
C GLY A 221 -3.62 -14.55 -15.47
N ILE A 222 -4.96 -14.61 -15.32
CA ILE A 222 -5.62 -14.59 -14.00
C ILE A 222 -5.54 -15.93 -13.24
N ARG A 223 -5.14 -17.04 -13.90
CA ARG A 223 -4.99 -18.35 -13.26
C ARG A 223 -3.71 -18.40 -12.42
N GLN A 224 -3.86 -18.11 -11.13
CA GLN A 224 -2.75 -18.05 -10.18
C GLN A 224 -2.81 -19.14 -9.09
N ASP A 225 -3.92 -19.89 -9.02
CA ASP A 225 -4.17 -20.97 -8.07
C ASP A 225 -5.07 -22.04 -8.74
N PRO A 226 -4.50 -23.15 -9.23
CA PRO A 226 -3.06 -23.43 -9.33
C PRO A 226 -2.37 -22.49 -10.34
N PHE A 227 -1.11 -22.14 -10.06
CA PHE A 227 -0.33 -21.30 -10.98
C PHE A 227 0.07 -22.09 -12.23
N GLU A 228 -0.27 -21.55 -13.40
CA GLU A 228 0.09 -22.12 -14.70
C GLU A 228 1.05 -21.20 -15.45
N PRO A 229 2.35 -21.54 -15.53
CA PRO A 229 3.36 -20.63 -16.06
C PRO A 229 3.34 -20.47 -17.58
N ALA A 230 2.66 -21.34 -18.36
CA ALA A 230 2.78 -21.40 -19.82
C ALA A 230 2.57 -20.05 -20.50
N ALA A 231 1.46 -19.36 -20.21
CA ALA A 231 1.13 -18.08 -20.80
C ALA A 231 2.11 -16.96 -20.42
N TRP A 232 2.67 -17.03 -19.19
CA TRP A 232 3.69 -16.09 -18.72
C TRP A 232 5.06 -16.35 -19.32
N LEU A 233 5.44 -17.63 -19.50
CA LEU A 233 6.68 -18.06 -20.18
C LEU A 233 6.70 -17.64 -21.66
N GLU A 234 5.55 -17.75 -22.35
CA GLU A 234 5.42 -17.28 -23.73
C GLU A 234 5.60 -15.75 -23.82
N THR A 235 4.99 -15.01 -22.87
CA THR A 235 5.05 -13.54 -22.87
C THR A 235 6.40 -13.01 -22.39
N PHE A 236 7.03 -13.66 -21.40
CA PHE A 236 8.25 -13.21 -20.74
C PHE A 236 9.33 -14.31 -20.70
N PRO A 237 9.85 -14.75 -21.84
CA PRO A 237 10.82 -15.87 -21.90
C PRO A 237 12.13 -15.57 -21.15
N HIS A 238 12.51 -14.31 -21.01
CA HIS A 238 13.71 -13.88 -20.29
C HIS A 238 13.64 -14.18 -18.76
N TYR A 239 12.45 -14.39 -18.21
CA TYR A 239 12.23 -14.70 -16.80
C TYR A 239 11.82 -16.17 -16.56
N ALA A 240 12.16 -17.05 -17.51
CA ALA A 240 11.78 -18.46 -17.43
C ALA A 240 12.30 -19.16 -16.16
N SER A 241 13.50 -18.80 -15.68
CA SER A 241 14.06 -19.32 -14.43
C SER A 241 13.17 -18.99 -13.24
N GLN A 242 12.75 -17.71 -13.13
CA GLN A 242 11.90 -17.24 -12.03
C GLN A 242 10.49 -17.83 -12.12
N LEU A 243 9.87 -17.79 -13.29
CA LEU A 243 8.48 -18.23 -13.50
C LEU A 243 8.29 -19.73 -13.20
N ARG A 244 9.29 -20.58 -13.53
CA ARG A 244 9.23 -22.03 -13.26
C ARG A 244 9.38 -22.39 -11.79
N ARG A 245 9.94 -21.49 -10.98
CA ARG A 245 10.10 -21.68 -9.52
C ARG A 245 8.87 -21.24 -8.72
N ILE A 246 7.88 -20.59 -9.34
CA ILE A 246 6.63 -20.24 -8.67
C ILE A 246 5.89 -21.55 -8.32
N PRO A 247 5.57 -21.79 -7.03
CA PRO A 247 4.82 -22.96 -6.62
C PRO A 247 3.44 -23.02 -7.28
N ARG A 248 3.04 -24.18 -7.78
CA ARG A 248 1.72 -24.36 -8.41
C ARG A 248 0.58 -24.16 -7.42
N ASP A 249 0.73 -24.74 -6.23
CA ASP A 249 -0.29 -24.74 -5.17
C ASP A 249 0.06 -23.70 -4.07
N GLY A 250 0.58 -22.57 -4.49
CA GLY A 250 0.99 -21.48 -3.60
C GLY A 250 -0.16 -20.57 -3.20
N PRO A 251 0.07 -19.66 -2.26
CA PRO A 251 -0.95 -18.69 -1.81
C PRO A 251 -1.23 -17.59 -2.85
N GLY A 252 -0.67 -17.69 -4.05
CA GLY A 252 -0.81 -16.71 -5.11
C GLY A 252 -2.26 -16.64 -5.59
N ARG A 253 -2.90 -15.50 -5.35
CA ARG A 253 -4.24 -15.21 -5.88
C ARG A 253 -4.17 -13.96 -6.73
N TRP A 254 -4.86 -13.99 -7.86
CA TRP A 254 -5.06 -12.78 -8.62
C TRP A 254 -6.07 -11.88 -7.89
N ALA A 255 -5.61 -10.71 -7.49
CA ALA A 255 -6.42 -9.74 -6.76
C ALA A 255 -6.71 -8.53 -7.66
N ARG A 256 -7.99 -8.17 -7.78
CA ARG A 256 -8.44 -6.99 -8.52
C ARG A 256 -7.95 -5.70 -7.88
N PHE A 257 -7.75 -4.70 -8.72
CA PHE A 257 -7.43 -3.35 -8.29
C PHE A 257 -8.66 -2.45 -8.27
N PHE A 258 -8.80 -1.70 -7.20
CA PHE A 258 -9.85 -0.72 -7.02
C PHE A 258 -9.26 0.63 -6.69
N ASP A 259 -9.88 1.68 -7.20
CA ASP A 259 -9.65 3.04 -6.73
C ASP A 259 -10.87 3.48 -5.91
N VAL A 260 -10.60 3.97 -4.70
CA VAL A 260 -11.61 4.55 -3.81
C VAL A 260 -11.37 6.05 -3.70
N THR A 261 -12.42 6.82 -3.87
CA THR A 261 -12.42 8.25 -3.59
C THR A 261 -13.49 8.55 -2.54
N ALA A 262 -13.08 9.04 -1.39
CA ALA A 262 -13.99 9.53 -0.37
C ALA A 262 -14.40 11.00 -0.64
N ARG A 263 -15.63 11.38 -0.27
CA ARG A 263 -16.12 12.77 -0.32
C ARG A 263 -15.31 13.66 0.62
N SER A 264 -15.11 13.17 1.84
CA SER A 264 -14.22 13.70 2.86
C SER A 264 -13.52 12.53 3.56
N TRP A 265 -12.35 12.79 4.13
CA TRP A 265 -11.63 11.82 4.96
C TRP A 265 -12.04 11.90 6.43
N CYS A 266 -12.93 12.82 6.78
CA CYS A 266 -13.41 12.97 8.14
C CYS A 266 -14.88 13.38 8.22
N ALA A 267 -15.51 13.02 9.34
CA ALA A 267 -16.85 13.45 9.75
C ALA A 267 -16.91 13.54 11.29
N GLY A 268 -17.00 14.77 11.83
CA GLY A 268 -16.94 15.01 13.26
C GLY A 268 -15.67 14.45 13.88
N ARG A 269 -15.80 13.46 14.77
CA ARG A 269 -14.69 12.75 15.45
C ARG A 269 -14.24 11.46 14.75
N VAL A 270 -14.62 11.26 13.50
CA VAL A 270 -14.24 10.08 12.73
C VAL A 270 -13.30 10.47 11.59
N ALA A 271 -12.16 9.78 11.48
CA ALA A 271 -11.21 9.87 10.37
C ALA A 271 -11.20 8.57 9.55
N LEU A 272 -10.98 8.67 8.24
CA LEU A 272 -10.69 7.55 7.34
C LEU A 272 -9.22 7.59 6.93
N ILE A 273 -8.53 6.44 6.93
CA ILE A 273 -7.12 6.35 6.55
C ILE A 273 -6.84 5.13 5.68
N GLY A 274 -5.76 5.19 4.88
CA GLY A 274 -5.37 4.10 4.00
C GLY A 274 -6.44 3.79 2.96
N ASP A 275 -6.63 2.51 2.65
CA ASP A 275 -7.56 2.07 1.61
C ASP A 275 -9.03 2.42 1.91
N ALA A 276 -9.39 2.65 3.17
CA ALA A 276 -10.71 3.14 3.55
C ALA A 276 -10.97 4.55 3.01
N ALA A 277 -9.96 5.40 2.93
CA ALA A 277 -10.06 6.76 2.43
C ALA A 277 -9.74 6.87 0.92
N HIS A 278 -8.68 6.17 0.47
CA HIS A 278 -8.03 6.43 -0.82
C HIS A 278 -7.37 5.20 -1.44
N ALA A 279 -8.03 4.03 -1.39
CA ALA A 279 -7.48 2.85 -2.06
C ALA A 279 -7.08 3.19 -3.50
N MET A 280 -5.95 2.66 -3.92
CA MET A 280 -5.39 2.88 -5.25
C MET A 280 -4.68 1.64 -5.75
N SER A 281 -4.55 1.52 -7.08
CA SER A 281 -3.73 0.46 -7.66
C SER A 281 -2.28 0.53 -7.15
N PRO A 282 -1.61 -0.62 -6.95
CA PRO A 282 -0.26 -0.64 -6.37
C PRO A 282 0.86 -0.30 -7.36
N ASN A 283 0.52 0.24 -8.54
CA ASN A 283 1.41 0.40 -9.69
C ASN A 283 2.67 1.24 -9.43
N LEU A 284 2.61 2.20 -8.49
CA LEU A 284 3.77 2.99 -8.08
C LEU A 284 4.41 2.47 -6.77
N GLY A 285 3.84 1.43 -6.14
CA GLY A 285 4.31 0.92 -4.86
C GLY A 285 4.24 1.95 -3.71
N GLN A 286 3.36 2.95 -3.77
CA GLN A 286 3.33 4.07 -2.82
C GLN A 286 2.11 4.08 -1.88
N ALA A 287 1.08 3.24 -2.11
CA ALA A 287 -0.19 3.28 -1.37
C ALA A 287 -0.01 3.15 0.16
N ALA A 288 0.67 2.09 0.61
CA ALA A 288 0.95 1.90 2.03
C ALA A 288 1.86 2.99 2.60
N CYS A 289 2.80 3.46 1.79
CA CYS A 289 3.76 4.49 2.20
C CYS A 289 3.08 5.83 2.51
N VAL A 290 2.17 6.28 1.64
CA VAL A 290 1.39 7.51 1.91
C VAL A 290 0.42 7.32 3.07
N ALA A 291 -0.17 6.12 3.24
CA ALA A 291 -1.03 5.84 4.38
C ALA A 291 -0.27 5.92 5.71
N MET A 292 0.98 5.43 5.78
CA MET A 292 1.83 5.55 6.96
C MET A 292 2.23 7.01 7.24
N ALA A 293 2.58 7.78 6.20
CA ALA A 293 2.86 9.21 6.35
C ALA A 293 1.62 9.98 6.84
N ASN A 294 0.43 9.67 6.28
CA ASN A 294 -0.84 10.24 6.71
C ASN A 294 -1.15 9.92 8.19
N ALA A 295 -0.77 8.72 8.67
CA ALA A 295 -0.94 8.34 10.08
C ALA A 295 -0.06 9.21 11.01
N VAL A 296 1.19 9.44 10.64
CA VAL A 296 2.08 10.34 11.40
C VAL A 296 1.53 11.76 11.41
N ALA A 297 1.11 12.29 10.24
CA ALA A 297 0.50 13.61 10.14
C ALA A 297 -0.77 13.74 11.00
N LEU A 298 -1.59 12.68 11.07
CA LEU A 298 -2.79 12.67 11.92
C LEU A 298 -2.42 12.82 13.39
N GLY A 299 -1.44 12.06 13.86
CA GLY A 299 -0.98 12.17 15.25
C GLY A 299 -0.50 13.59 15.59
N GLU A 300 0.27 14.21 14.69
CA GLU A 300 0.81 15.55 14.90
C GLU A 300 -0.24 16.64 14.96
N VAL A 301 -1.20 16.58 14.03
CA VAL A 301 -2.23 17.62 14.00
C VAL A 301 -3.17 17.54 15.21
N LEU A 302 -3.28 16.36 15.85
CA LEU A 302 -4.09 16.13 17.04
C LEU A 302 -3.43 16.65 18.34
N ASP A 303 -2.12 16.93 18.32
CA ASP A 303 -1.42 17.44 19.50
C ASP A 303 -1.94 18.83 19.88
N GLY A 304 -2.46 18.95 21.12
CA GLY A 304 -2.96 20.20 21.67
C GLY A 304 -4.23 20.76 21.01
N ARG A 305 -4.95 19.98 20.17
CA ARG A 305 -6.16 20.43 19.47
C ARG A 305 -7.36 19.56 19.77
N ALA A 306 -8.55 20.13 19.63
CA ALA A 306 -9.80 19.37 19.57
C ALA A 306 -9.83 18.53 18.28
N VAL A 307 -10.39 17.33 18.36
CA VAL A 307 -10.40 16.37 17.24
C VAL A 307 -11.14 16.97 16.04
N GLU A 308 -12.27 17.61 16.26
CA GLU A 308 -13.12 18.18 15.23
C GLU A 308 -12.44 19.33 14.47
N ASP A 309 -11.48 20.04 15.08
CA ASP A 309 -10.69 21.10 14.45
C ASP A 309 -9.44 20.52 13.73
N ALA A 310 -8.88 19.46 14.27
CA ALA A 310 -7.67 18.80 13.78
C ALA A 310 -7.92 18.05 12.48
N LEU A 311 -8.98 17.24 12.39
CA LEU A 311 -9.25 16.34 11.27
C LEU A 311 -9.40 17.09 9.92
N PRO A 312 -10.15 18.20 9.81
CA PRO A 312 -10.22 18.93 8.55
C PRO A 312 -8.89 19.59 8.13
N ARG A 313 -8.01 19.91 9.09
CA ARG A 313 -6.67 20.45 8.80
C ARG A 313 -5.78 19.34 8.25
N TRP A 314 -5.80 18.17 8.88
CA TRP A 314 -5.10 16.98 8.42
C TRP A 314 -5.51 16.59 6.99
N GLU A 315 -6.81 16.49 6.70
CA GLU A 315 -7.29 16.18 5.35
C GLU A 315 -6.78 17.20 4.32
N ARG A 316 -6.83 18.49 4.64
CA ARG A 316 -6.37 19.55 3.71
C ARG A 316 -4.88 19.49 3.41
N SER A 317 -4.05 19.05 4.37
CA SER A 317 -2.60 18.93 4.14
C SER A 317 -2.25 17.65 3.36
N GLU A 318 -2.87 16.52 3.71
CA GLU A 318 -2.43 15.21 3.23
C GLU A 318 -3.11 14.78 1.91
N ARG A 319 -4.38 15.12 1.73
CA ARG A 319 -5.16 14.70 0.59
C ARG A 319 -4.60 15.12 -0.77
N PRO A 320 -4.07 16.33 -0.99
CA PRO A 320 -3.57 16.74 -2.31
C PRO A 320 -2.40 15.88 -2.82
N ILE A 321 -1.52 15.42 -1.92
CA ILE A 321 -0.40 14.53 -2.26
C ILE A 321 -0.95 13.14 -2.58
N THR A 322 -1.79 12.60 -1.71
CA THR A 322 -2.39 11.26 -1.84
C THR A 322 -3.23 11.14 -3.12
N ASP A 323 -4.09 12.13 -3.42
CA ASP A 323 -4.90 12.15 -4.65
C ASP A 323 -4.00 12.22 -5.92
N ARG A 324 -2.84 12.87 -5.82
CA ARG A 324 -1.86 12.91 -6.91
C ARG A 324 -1.22 11.53 -7.13
N VAL A 325 -0.80 10.86 -6.07
CA VAL A 325 -0.24 9.50 -6.15
C VAL A 325 -1.27 8.55 -6.74
N GLN A 326 -2.52 8.58 -6.26
CA GLN A 326 -3.62 7.75 -6.79
C GLN A 326 -3.81 7.98 -8.29
N ARG A 327 -3.87 9.24 -8.74
CA ARG A 327 -4.03 9.58 -10.16
C ARG A 327 -2.87 9.06 -11.02
N TYR A 328 -1.61 9.25 -10.59
CA TYR A 328 -0.46 8.76 -11.36
C TYR A 328 -0.39 7.23 -11.34
N SER A 329 -0.74 6.57 -10.23
CA SER A 329 -0.81 5.12 -10.15
C SER A 329 -1.83 4.55 -11.14
N ARG A 330 -3.00 5.19 -11.27
CA ARG A 330 -4.02 4.83 -12.27
C ARG A 330 -3.51 5.00 -13.70
N ILE A 331 -2.87 6.14 -14.01
CA ILE A 331 -2.30 6.40 -15.34
C ILE A 331 -1.23 5.37 -15.68
N TYR A 332 -0.33 5.08 -14.75
CA TYR A 332 0.73 4.08 -14.94
C TYR A 332 0.14 2.69 -15.26
N GLY A 333 -0.86 2.26 -14.48
CA GLY A 333 -1.54 0.99 -14.71
C GLY A 333 -2.23 0.95 -16.07
N TRP A 334 -2.94 2.02 -16.45
CA TRP A 334 -3.61 2.10 -17.75
C TRP A 334 -2.61 2.00 -18.91
N VAL A 335 -1.50 2.75 -18.86
CA VAL A 335 -0.43 2.70 -19.87
C VAL A 335 0.22 1.32 -19.94
N GLY A 336 0.45 0.68 -18.78
CA GLY A 336 1.08 -0.65 -18.70
C GLY A 336 0.17 -1.79 -19.14
N THR A 337 -1.13 -1.74 -18.79
CA THR A 337 -2.05 -2.88 -18.94
C THR A 337 -3.08 -2.70 -20.05
N HIS A 338 -3.62 -1.48 -20.25
CA HIS A 338 -4.74 -1.22 -21.17
C HIS A 338 -4.34 -0.50 -22.47
N TRP A 339 -3.04 -0.37 -22.73
CA TRP A 339 -2.54 0.23 -23.96
C TRP A 339 -2.84 -0.66 -25.18
N PRO A 340 -3.24 -0.07 -26.34
CA PRO A 340 -3.55 -0.84 -27.54
C PRO A 340 -2.37 -1.72 -28.00
N PRO A 341 -2.58 -3.03 -28.23
CA PRO A 341 -1.49 -3.95 -28.59
C PRO A 341 -0.79 -3.60 -29.92
N SER A 342 -1.49 -2.95 -30.85
CA SER A 342 -0.91 -2.48 -32.11
C SER A 342 0.04 -1.29 -31.98
N LEU A 343 0.11 -0.63 -30.81
CA LEU A 343 0.87 0.60 -30.57
C LEU A 343 1.95 0.44 -29.49
N LEU A 344 2.50 -0.77 -29.31
CA LEU A 344 3.49 -1.04 -28.24
C LEU A 344 4.79 -0.25 -28.46
N ASP A 345 5.29 -0.10 -29.69
CA ASP A 345 6.48 0.71 -29.96
C ASP A 345 6.24 2.21 -29.71
N VAL A 346 5.01 2.70 -29.98
CA VAL A 346 4.60 4.07 -29.64
C VAL A 346 4.60 4.26 -28.11
N ARG A 347 4.05 3.29 -27.37
CA ARG A 347 4.10 3.26 -25.90
C ARG A 347 5.55 3.35 -25.40
N SER A 348 6.41 2.48 -25.92
CA SER A 348 7.83 2.44 -25.53
C SER A 348 8.53 3.77 -25.77
N SER A 349 8.33 4.37 -26.94
CA SER A 349 8.92 5.67 -27.31
C SER A 349 8.41 6.79 -26.41
N MET A 350 7.11 6.83 -26.14
CA MET A 350 6.48 7.80 -25.23
C MET A 350 7.00 7.66 -23.81
N VAL A 351 7.00 6.45 -23.26
CA VAL A 351 7.47 6.20 -21.88
C VAL A 351 8.94 6.57 -21.74
N SER A 352 9.79 6.17 -22.69
CA SER A 352 11.22 6.53 -22.69
C SER A 352 11.45 8.04 -22.77
N ALA A 353 10.67 8.77 -23.57
CA ALA A 353 10.74 10.22 -23.64
C ALA A 353 10.31 10.90 -22.33
N LEU A 354 9.20 10.43 -21.72
CA LEU A 354 8.68 10.94 -20.45
C LEU A 354 9.62 10.62 -19.28
N ALA A 355 10.30 9.48 -19.31
CA ALA A 355 11.29 9.10 -18.29
C ALA A 355 12.47 10.08 -18.19
N ARG A 356 12.81 10.79 -19.26
CA ARG A 356 13.86 11.82 -19.29
C ARG A 356 13.42 13.14 -18.62
N SER A 357 12.13 13.35 -18.41
CA SER A 357 11.60 14.58 -17.81
C SER A 357 11.72 14.57 -16.28
N LYS A 358 12.76 15.20 -15.75
CA LYS A 358 12.96 15.35 -14.29
C LYS A 358 11.74 15.95 -13.59
N ARG A 359 11.01 16.89 -14.24
CA ARG A 359 9.80 17.50 -13.68
C ARG A 359 8.66 16.48 -13.53
N LEU A 360 8.49 15.60 -14.52
CA LEU A 360 7.47 14.55 -14.46
C LEU A 360 7.85 13.49 -13.41
N GLN A 361 9.11 13.06 -13.38
CA GLN A 361 9.59 12.09 -12.40
C GLN A 361 9.38 12.59 -10.95
N ARG A 362 9.70 13.85 -10.65
CA ARG A 362 9.40 14.45 -9.34
C ARG A 362 7.90 14.48 -9.01
N ARG A 363 7.04 14.63 -10.01
CA ARG A 363 5.57 14.59 -9.79
C ARG A 363 5.05 13.19 -9.53
N ILE A 364 5.58 12.18 -10.21
CA ILE A 364 5.22 10.76 -10.03
C ILE A 364 5.71 10.28 -8.66
N ASN A 365 6.91 10.67 -8.27
CA ASN A 365 7.55 10.25 -7.02
C ASN A 365 7.21 11.15 -5.81
N CYS A 366 6.30 12.13 -5.99
CA CYS A 366 6.01 13.11 -4.93
C CYS A 366 5.54 12.48 -3.62
N GLY A 367 4.85 11.35 -3.68
CA GLY A 367 4.44 10.61 -2.48
C GLY A 367 5.60 9.87 -1.81
N ALA A 368 6.53 9.32 -2.60
CA ALA A 368 7.67 8.55 -2.09
C ALA A 368 8.63 9.40 -1.23
N GLU A 369 8.75 10.68 -1.56
CA GLU A 369 9.66 11.64 -0.89
C GLU A 369 8.94 12.52 0.14
N TYR A 370 7.58 12.60 0.06
CA TYR A 370 6.80 13.44 0.95
C TYR A 370 6.79 12.88 2.37
N PHE A 371 7.10 13.75 3.32
CA PHE A 371 6.89 13.46 4.74
C PHE A 371 6.33 14.71 5.41
N PRO A 372 5.30 14.57 6.30
CA PRO A 372 4.78 15.71 7.05
C PRO A 372 5.93 16.41 7.79
N VAL A 373 5.92 17.73 7.78
CA VAL A 373 6.88 18.52 8.55
C VAL A 373 6.50 18.35 10.01
N LEU A 374 7.32 17.60 10.74
CA LEU A 374 7.18 17.47 12.19
C LEU A 374 7.32 18.88 12.78
N ALA A 375 6.28 19.38 13.45
CA ALA A 375 6.39 20.61 14.22
C ALA A 375 7.41 20.36 15.34
N GLN A 376 8.55 21.10 15.27
CA GLN A 376 9.59 21.08 16.30
C GLN A 376 9.06 21.71 17.57
#